data_83b695afb591af7920c2e809dead7968
#
_entry.id   83b695afb591af7920c2e809dead7968
#
_cell.length_a   1.000
_cell.length_b   1.000
_cell.length_c   1.000
_cell.angle_alpha   90.00
_cell.angle_beta   90.00
_cell.angle_gamma   90.00
#
_symmetry.space_group_name_H-M   'P 1'
#
loop_
_entity.id
_entity.type
_entity.pdbx_description
1 polymer ?
#
loop_
_entity_poly.entity_id
_entity_poly.type
_entity_poly.pdbx_seq_one_letter_code
_entity_poly.pdbx_strand_id
1 'polypeptide(L)'
;MSRYNAKEVEAKWQAGWAEHKSFEVEADPAKPKYYVLEMFPYPSGRIHIGHVRNYTMGDVVARYKKAQGFNVLHPMGWDAFGLPAENAARDKGVHPADWTYANIAHMRDELKGMGLSLDWSKEIATCHPGYYGHQQKLFLDFFKKGLVYRKESWVNWDPIDMTVLANEQVIDGKGWRSGAVVEKRKLDQWMFRISDYSEELLDTLDTLDRWPDRVRLMQQNWIGRSQGAHIAFDIIGEDEPLNIYTTRPDTLFGASFMAVSADHPLTQRLAKDNAEVAAFVAECHQMGTSEEAIEKAEKKGVDTGLEIAHPFIEGKTLPIYVANFVLMDYGTGAIFGCPAHDQRDLDFARKYGLEVTPVVAPEGKDPEIGTEAYTGPGKIINSDFLNGMEVEAAKAEVIRRLEAIGKGTEKINYRLRDWGL
;
A
#
# COMPACT_ATOMS: atom_id res chain seq x y z
N MET A 1 -36.24 37.01 -37.60
CA MET A 1 -36.05 36.02 -36.54
C MET A 1 -34.80 36.41 -35.77
N SER A 2 -34.91 36.70 -34.47
CA SER A 2 -33.75 36.96 -33.65
C SER A 2 -32.86 35.70 -33.59
N ARG A 3 -31.59 35.86 -33.86
CA ARG A 3 -30.60 34.74 -33.74
C ARG A 3 -30.56 34.27 -32.30
N TYR A 4 -30.60 32.96 -32.07
CA TYR A 4 -30.44 32.37 -30.73
C TYR A 4 -29.18 32.89 -30.04
N ASN A 5 -29.33 33.47 -28.86
CA ASN A 5 -28.23 33.97 -28.04
C ASN A 5 -28.07 33.06 -26.82
N ALA A 6 -27.10 32.15 -26.88
CA ALA A 6 -26.86 31.16 -25.81
C ALA A 6 -26.67 31.82 -24.45
N LYS A 7 -25.85 32.88 -24.37
CA LYS A 7 -25.53 33.54 -23.09
C LYS A 7 -26.74 34.14 -22.38
N GLU A 8 -27.67 34.75 -23.11
CA GLU A 8 -28.89 35.32 -22.56
C GLU A 8 -29.86 34.22 -22.14
N VAL A 9 -30.00 33.17 -22.92
CA VAL A 9 -30.88 32.04 -22.65
C VAL A 9 -30.40 31.23 -21.46
N GLU A 10 -29.09 30.96 -21.38
CA GLU A 10 -28.48 30.24 -20.25
C GLU A 10 -28.67 31.00 -18.94
N ALA A 11 -28.34 32.29 -18.90
CA ALA A 11 -28.53 33.11 -17.70
C ALA A 11 -30.00 33.15 -17.21
N LYS A 12 -30.93 33.27 -18.18
CA LYS A 12 -32.39 33.24 -17.88
C LYS A 12 -32.80 31.93 -17.22
N TRP A 13 -32.38 30.79 -17.79
CA TRP A 13 -32.80 29.48 -17.24
C TRP A 13 -32.12 29.15 -15.93
N GLN A 14 -30.82 29.47 -15.77
CA GLN A 14 -30.14 29.29 -14.49
C GLN A 14 -30.78 30.10 -13.38
N ALA A 15 -31.19 31.35 -13.62
CA ALA A 15 -31.94 32.17 -12.67
C ALA A 15 -33.30 31.52 -12.31
N GLY A 16 -34.03 31.05 -13.32
CA GLY A 16 -35.29 30.37 -13.11
C GLY A 16 -35.16 29.06 -12.32
N TRP A 17 -34.14 28.27 -12.57
CA TRP A 17 -33.90 27.04 -11.81
C TRP A 17 -33.53 27.34 -10.35
N ALA A 18 -32.79 28.40 -10.07
CA ALA A 18 -32.45 28.82 -8.73
C ALA A 18 -33.70 29.30 -7.97
N GLU A 19 -34.51 30.15 -8.62
CA GLU A 19 -35.76 30.68 -8.03
C GLU A 19 -36.75 29.57 -7.68
N HIS A 20 -36.96 28.62 -8.61
CA HIS A 20 -37.88 27.51 -8.42
C HIS A 20 -37.27 26.30 -7.68
N LYS A 21 -36.03 26.40 -7.20
CA LYS A 21 -35.27 25.31 -6.54
C LYS A 21 -35.35 23.98 -7.31
N SER A 22 -35.22 24.08 -8.64
CA SER A 22 -35.53 22.99 -9.55
C SER A 22 -34.73 21.70 -9.33
N PHE A 23 -33.56 21.78 -8.71
CA PHE A 23 -32.71 20.65 -8.43
C PHE A 23 -32.54 20.32 -6.94
N GLU A 24 -33.14 21.12 -6.04
CA GLU A 24 -33.20 20.77 -4.64
C GLU A 24 -34.14 19.58 -4.43
N VAL A 25 -33.75 18.64 -3.57
CA VAL A 25 -34.52 17.44 -3.31
C VAL A 25 -34.58 17.12 -1.83
N GLU A 26 -35.78 16.74 -1.39
CA GLU A 26 -36.01 16.10 -0.10
C GLU A 26 -36.40 14.64 -0.32
N ALA A 27 -36.15 13.80 0.71
CA ALA A 27 -36.49 12.39 0.64
C ALA A 27 -38.01 12.18 0.46
N ASP A 28 -38.36 11.50 -0.64
CA ASP A 28 -39.79 11.18 -0.95
C ASP A 28 -39.92 9.64 -1.02
N PRO A 29 -40.55 9.00 -0.02
CA PRO A 29 -40.68 7.54 -0.01
C PRO A 29 -41.65 7.02 -1.09
N ALA A 30 -42.43 7.87 -1.73
CA ALA A 30 -43.36 7.50 -2.81
C ALA A 30 -42.66 7.36 -4.17
N LYS A 31 -41.42 7.84 -4.29
CA LYS A 31 -40.63 7.79 -5.52
C LYS A 31 -39.44 6.84 -5.40
N PRO A 32 -39.05 6.16 -6.49
CA PRO A 32 -37.82 5.41 -6.51
C PRO A 32 -36.63 6.35 -6.34
N LYS A 33 -35.69 5.99 -5.45
CA LYS A 33 -34.50 6.80 -5.16
C LYS A 33 -33.42 6.57 -6.21
N TYR A 34 -32.70 7.64 -6.53
CA TYR A 34 -31.48 7.57 -7.31
C TYR A 34 -30.45 8.56 -6.77
N TYR A 35 -29.23 8.06 -6.52
CA TYR A 35 -28.11 8.86 -6.05
C TYR A 35 -27.06 8.97 -7.16
N VAL A 36 -26.76 10.20 -7.60
CA VAL A 36 -25.67 10.50 -8.53
C VAL A 36 -24.51 10.99 -7.70
N LEU A 37 -23.49 10.14 -7.56
CA LEU A 37 -22.28 10.45 -6.82
C LEU A 37 -21.25 11.07 -7.77
N GLU A 38 -20.82 12.29 -7.43
CA GLU A 38 -19.69 12.96 -8.08
C GLU A 38 -18.42 12.81 -7.23
N MET A 39 -17.27 12.75 -7.89
CA MET A 39 -16.00 12.91 -7.21
C MET A 39 -15.79 14.38 -6.88
N PHE A 40 -15.77 14.73 -5.60
CA PHE A 40 -15.59 16.10 -5.13
C PHE A 40 -14.21 16.65 -5.54
N PRO A 41 -14.15 17.87 -6.09
CA PRO A 41 -12.88 18.46 -6.48
C PRO A 41 -12.09 18.98 -5.26
N TYR A 42 -10.77 19.02 -5.41
CA TYR A 42 -9.91 19.78 -4.51
C TYR A 42 -10.01 21.27 -4.84
N PRO A 43 -10.31 22.16 -3.87
CA PRO A 43 -10.41 23.59 -4.12
C PRO A 43 -9.01 24.26 -4.09
N SER A 44 -8.10 23.79 -4.93
CA SER A 44 -6.72 24.27 -5.02
C SER A 44 -6.47 25.20 -6.21
N GLY A 45 -7.50 25.57 -6.95
CA GLY A 45 -7.41 26.41 -8.14
C GLY A 45 -8.73 26.62 -8.85
N ARG A 46 -8.74 26.45 -10.16
CA ARG A 46 -9.92 26.59 -11.02
C ARG A 46 -10.36 25.24 -11.58
N ILE A 47 -11.62 25.15 -12.05
CA ILE A 47 -12.06 23.98 -12.78
C ILE A 47 -11.29 23.88 -14.12
N HIS A 48 -11.15 22.66 -14.59
CA HIS A 48 -10.50 22.36 -15.88
C HIS A 48 -11.36 21.35 -16.68
N ILE A 49 -10.98 21.08 -17.90
CA ILE A 49 -11.77 20.21 -18.81
C ILE A 49 -12.07 18.82 -18.24
N GLY A 50 -11.22 18.30 -17.37
CA GLY A 50 -11.47 17.04 -16.65
C GLY A 50 -12.68 17.13 -15.73
N HIS A 51 -12.83 18.22 -14.99
CA HIS A 51 -14.01 18.48 -14.17
C HIS A 51 -15.26 18.62 -15.05
N VAL A 52 -15.15 19.39 -16.16
CA VAL A 52 -16.26 19.57 -17.11
C VAL A 52 -16.74 18.20 -17.63
N ARG A 53 -15.84 17.35 -18.08
CA ARG A 53 -16.18 16.01 -18.57
C ARG A 53 -16.87 15.17 -17.49
N ASN A 54 -16.28 15.11 -16.29
CA ASN A 54 -16.75 14.26 -15.21
C ASN A 54 -18.17 14.66 -14.78
N TYR A 55 -18.36 15.94 -14.46
CA TYR A 55 -19.65 16.43 -13.93
C TYR A 55 -20.76 16.50 -14.98
N THR A 56 -20.39 16.69 -16.26
CA THR A 56 -21.38 16.61 -17.35
C THR A 56 -21.94 15.18 -17.51
N MET A 57 -21.12 14.15 -17.32
CA MET A 57 -21.62 12.76 -17.36
C MET A 57 -22.62 12.48 -16.24
N GLY A 58 -22.31 12.88 -15.02
CA GLY A 58 -23.25 12.77 -13.89
C GLY A 58 -24.53 13.59 -14.10
N ASP A 59 -24.41 14.81 -14.63
CA ASP A 59 -25.56 15.69 -14.93
C ASP A 59 -26.53 15.06 -15.94
N VAL A 60 -26.01 14.43 -16.99
CA VAL A 60 -26.83 13.70 -17.97
C VAL A 60 -27.62 12.59 -17.29
N VAL A 61 -26.99 11.79 -16.42
CA VAL A 61 -27.63 10.71 -15.67
C VAL A 61 -28.70 11.28 -14.72
N ALA A 62 -28.36 12.35 -13.97
CA ALA A 62 -29.25 12.99 -13.03
C ALA A 62 -30.54 13.49 -13.70
N ARG A 63 -30.39 14.23 -14.82
CA ARG A 63 -31.52 14.74 -15.60
C ARG A 63 -32.37 13.63 -16.20
N TYR A 64 -31.73 12.61 -16.77
CA TYR A 64 -32.43 11.45 -17.32
C TYR A 64 -33.26 10.72 -16.28
N LYS A 65 -32.68 10.44 -15.12
CA LYS A 65 -33.39 9.78 -14.01
C LYS A 65 -34.52 10.63 -13.45
N LYS A 66 -34.32 11.94 -13.32
CA LYS A 66 -35.36 12.88 -12.93
C LYS A 66 -36.52 12.87 -13.91
N ALA A 67 -36.24 12.88 -15.22
CA ALA A 67 -37.28 12.80 -16.28
C ALA A 67 -38.04 11.46 -16.25
N GLN A 68 -37.44 10.39 -15.70
CA GLN A 68 -38.13 9.11 -15.48
C GLN A 68 -38.93 9.04 -14.18
N GLY A 69 -39.01 10.13 -13.41
CA GLY A 69 -39.80 10.20 -12.17
C GLY A 69 -39.08 9.76 -10.90
N PHE A 70 -37.77 9.52 -10.96
CA PHE A 70 -36.97 9.21 -9.76
C PHE A 70 -36.85 10.44 -8.85
N ASN A 71 -36.71 10.18 -7.54
CA ASN A 71 -36.21 11.16 -6.57
C ASN A 71 -34.69 11.15 -6.60
N VAL A 72 -34.08 12.14 -7.28
CA VAL A 72 -32.65 12.14 -7.61
C VAL A 72 -31.90 13.06 -6.64
N LEU A 73 -31.00 12.50 -5.85
CA LEU A 73 -30.00 13.25 -5.08
C LEU A 73 -28.73 13.40 -5.91
N HIS A 74 -28.38 14.63 -6.27
CA HIS A 74 -27.17 14.97 -7.03
C HIS A 74 -26.43 16.11 -6.33
N PRO A 75 -25.71 15.83 -5.22
CA PRO A 75 -25.03 16.84 -4.43
C PRO A 75 -23.66 17.17 -5.00
N MET A 76 -23.10 18.29 -4.55
CA MET A 76 -21.70 18.68 -4.76
C MET A 76 -21.04 18.96 -3.40
N GLY A 77 -19.72 18.76 -3.35
CA GLY A 77 -18.91 19.05 -2.21
C GLY A 77 -17.47 19.41 -2.58
N TRP A 78 -16.66 19.64 -1.55
CA TRP A 78 -15.28 20.06 -1.69
C TRP A 78 -14.40 19.17 -0.80
N ASP A 79 -13.47 18.47 -1.43
CA ASP A 79 -12.41 17.76 -0.70
C ASP A 79 -11.33 18.77 -0.35
N ALA A 80 -11.48 19.41 0.82
CA ALA A 80 -10.87 20.69 1.12
C ALA A 80 -9.76 20.62 2.18
N PHE A 81 -9.45 19.44 2.70
CA PHE A 81 -8.30 19.21 3.56
C PHE A 81 -7.11 18.67 2.78
N GLY A 82 -5.92 18.83 3.36
CA GLY A 82 -4.70 18.17 2.94
C GLY A 82 -3.67 19.08 2.28
N LEU A 83 -2.52 18.51 2.01
CA LEU A 83 -1.32 19.18 1.53
C LEU A 83 -1.50 20.03 0.25
N PRO A 84 -2.32 19.67 -0.75
CA PRO A 84 -2.45 20.51 -1.93
C PRO A 84 -2.94 21.93 -1.64
N ALA A 85 -3.95 22.08 -0.78
CA ALA A 85 -4.48 23.39 -0.39
C ALA A 85 -3.52 24.15 0.54
N GLU A 86 -2.96 23.45 1.53
CA GLU A 86 -1.99 24.01 2.47
C GLU A 86 -0.72 24.47 1.77
N ASN A 87 -0.23 23.70 0.84
CA ASN A 87 0.94 24.00 0.05
C ASN A 87 0.74 25.24 -0.83
N ALA A 88 -0.40 25.30 -1.54
CA ALA A 88 -0.73 26.46 -2.36
C ALA A 88 -0.86 27.74 -1.51
N ALA A 89 -1.44 27.66 -0.32
CA ALA A 89 -1.54 28.76 0.61
C ALA A 89 -0.18 29.22 1.12
N ARG A 90 0.70 28.29 1.48
CA ARG A 90 2.08 28.58 1.90
C ARG A 90 2.87 29.29 0.80
N ASP A 91 2.82 28.75 -0.44
CA ASP A 91 3.55 29.32 -1.58
C ASP A 91 3.11 30.76 -1.90
N LYS A 92 1.87 31.10 -1.55
CA LYS A 92 1.30 32.45 -1.71
C LYS A 92 1.40 33.34 -0.48
N GLY A 93 1.86 32.79 0.65
CA GLY A 93 1.98 33.52 1.91
C GLY A 93 0.63 33.92 2.52
N VAL A 94 -0.44 33.12 2.32
CA VAL A 94 -1.78 33.37 2.85
C VAL A 94 -2.23 32.24 3.78
N HIS A 95 -3.24 32.50 4.61
CA HIS A 95 -3.78 31.46 5.48
C HIS A 95 -4.52 30.38 4.66
N PRO A 96 -4.32 29.07 4.94
CA PRO A 96 -4.95 27.98 4.19
C PRO A 96 -6.47 28.09 4.13
N ALA A 97 -7.16 28.48 5.19
CA ALA A 97 -8.61 28.63 5.20
C ALA A 97 -9.08 29.71 4.22
N ASP A 98 -8.43 30.90 4.24
CA ASP A 98 -8.81 32.01 3.35
C ASP A 98 -8.63 31.61 1.87
N TRP A 99 -7.51 30.97 1.56
CA TRP A 99 -7.24 30.43 0.24
C TRP A 99 -8.28 29.39 -0.21
N THR A 100 -8.58 28.43 0.67
CA THR A 100 -9.50 27.34 0.39
C THR A 100 -10.92 27.83 0.16
N TYR A 101 -11.45 28.68 1.07
CA TYR A 101 -12.81 29.21 0.92
C TYR A 101 -12.96 30.16 -0.27
N ALA A 102 -11.94 30.93 -0.61
CA ALA A 102 -11.94 31.76 -1.81
C ALA A 102 -12.00 30.91 -3.08
N ASN A 103 -11.23 29.81 -3.15
CA ASN A 103 -11.30 28.87 -4.26
C ASN A 103 -12.62 28.15 -4.36
N ILE A 104 -13.21 27.69 -3.22
CA ILE A 104 -14.55 27.09 -3.19
C ILE A 104 -15.58 28.05 -3.79
N ALA A 105 -15.58 29.32 -3.37
CA ALA A 105 -16.51 30.30 -3.88
C ALA A 105 -16.35 30.47 -5.40
N HIS A 106 -15.12 30.58 -5.88
CA HIS A 106 -14.83 30.76 -7.31
C HIS A 106 -15.24 29.53 -8.15
N MET A 107 -14.83 28.34 -7.74
CA MET A 107 -15.17 27.09 -8.45
C MET A 107 -16.67 26.81 -8.44
N ARG A 108 -17.38 27.17 -7.34
CA ARG A 108 -18.84 27.08 -7.26
C ARG A 108 -19.50 27.95 -8.34
N ASP A 109 -19.03 29.17 -8.51
CA ASP A 109 -19.54 30.09 -9.55
C ASP A 109 -19.27 29.55 -10.97
N GLU A 110 -18.09 28.96 -11.20
CA GLU A 110 -17.77 28.31 -12.47
C GLU A 110 -18.69 27.12 -12.74
N LEU A 111 -18.92 26.23 -11.74
CA LEU A 111 -19.83 25.07 -11.87
C LEU A 111 -21.29 25.48 -12.06
N LYS A 112 -21.75 26.54 -11.37
CA LYS A 112 -23.09 27.11 -11.58
C LYS A 112 -23.23 27.66 -13.00
N GLY A 113 -22.19 28.33 -13.49
CA GLY A 113 -22.15 28.83 -14.88
C GLY A 113 -22.28 27.75 -15.95
N MET A 114 -21.88 26.51 -15.64
CA MET A 114 -22.11 25.35 -16.54
C MET A 114 -23.57 24.89 -16.58
N GLY A 115 -24.43 25.35 -15.65
CA GLY A 115 -25.84 24.98 -15.60
C GLY A 115 -26.11 23.53 -15.21
N LEU A 116 -25.25 22.92 -14.41
CA LEU A 116 -25.42 21.54 -13.92
C LEU A 116 -26.60 21.42 -12.95
N SER A 117 -27.26 20.26 -12.95
CA SER A 117 -28.42 19.96 -12.09
C SER A 117 -27.99 19.53 -10.66
N LEU A 118 -27.06 20.28 -10.07
CA LEU A 118 -26.55 20.00 -8.72
C LEU A 118 -27.49 20.58 -7.65
N ASP A 119 -27.69 19.81 -6.59
CA ASP A 119 -28.42 20.27 -5.39
C ASP A 119 -27.46 21.04 -4.46
N TRP A 120 -27.37 22.34 -4.65
CA TRP A 120 -26.51 23.22 -3.87
C TRP A 120 -26.98 23.39 -2.41
N SER A 121 -28.21 22.98 -2.06
CA SER A 121 -28.70 22.96 -0.68
C SER A 121 -28.02 21.87 0.17
N LYS A 122 -27.42 20.89 -0.49
CA LYS A 122 -26.69 19.77 0.12
C LYS A 122 -25.16 19.92 -0.05
N GLU A 123 -24.69 21.13 -0.36
CA GLU A 123 -23.24 21.42 -0.48
C GLU A 123 -22.51 21.18 0.83
N ILE A 124 -21.36 20.53 0.77
CA ILE A 124 -20.48 20.27 1.90
C ILE A 124 -19.02 20.65 1.57
N ALA A 125 -18.24 20.94 2.61
CA ALA A 125 -16.79 21.05 2.52
C ALA A 125 -16.16 20.26 3.66
N THR A 126 -15.22 19.38 3.34
CA THR A 126 -14.60 18.49 4.34
C THR A 126 -13.82 19.25 5.41
N CYS A 127 -13.32 20.45 5.09
CA CYS A 127 -12.64 21.34 6.03
C CYS A 127 -13.59 22.15 6.95
N HIS A 128 -14.89 22.09 6.72
CA HIS A 128 -15.84 22.84 7.54
C HIS A 128 -16.05 22.16 8.90
N PRO A 129 -16.06 22.89 10.03
CA PRO A 129 -16.27 22.32 11.37
C PRO A 129 -17.52 21.45 11.50
N GLY A 130 -18.61 21.84 10.84
CA GLY A 130 -19.86 21.08 10.81
C GLY A 130 -19.71 19.72 10.12
N TYR A 131 -18.72 19.52 9.26
CA TYR A 131 -18.43 18.25 8.62
C TYR A 131 -17.42 17.43 9.45
N TYR A 132 -16.21 17.95 9.69
CA TYR A 132 -15.17 17.16 10.36
C TYR A 132 -15.48 16.84 11.83
N GLY A 133 -16.36 17.58 12.48
CA GLY A 133 -16.85 17.22 13.81
C GLY A 133 -17.52 15.83 13.85
N HIS A 134 -18.27 15.47 12.80
CA HIS A 134 -18.82 14.12 12.66
C HIS A 134 -17.72 13.07 12.41
N GLN A 135 -16.72 13.41 11.61
CA GLN A 135 -15.57 12.55 11.35
C GLN A 135 -14.75 12.29 12.62
N GLN A 136 -14.53 13.32 13.45
CA GLN A 136 -13.88 13.18 14.76
C GLN A 136 -14.69 12.29 15.71
N LYS A 137 -16.02 12.42 15.70
CA LYS A 137 -16.88 11.53 16.48
C LYS A 137 -16.76 10.07 16.02
N LEU A 138 -16.75 9.83 14.71
CA LEU A 138 -16.55 8.49 14.15
C LEU A 138 -15.19 7.90 14.56
N PHE A 139 -14.13 8.70 14.53
CA PHE A 139 -12.81 8.30 15.03
C PHE A 139 -12.87 7.83 16.49
N LEU A 140 -13.57 8.58 17.36
CA LEU A 140 -13.74 8.20 18.77
C LEU A 140 -14.54 6.89 18.93
N ASP A 141 -15.52 6.66 18.08
CA ASP A 141 -16.29 5.42 18.09
C ASP A 141 -15.43 4.23 17.63
N PHE A 142 -14.57 4.40 16.65
CA PHE A 142 -13.57 3.40 16.22
C PHE A 142 -12.53 3.15 17.33
N PHE A 143 -12.04 4.20 17.98
CA PHE A 143 -11.11 4.06 19.10
C PHE A 143 -11.71 3.24 20.25
N LYS A 144 -12.96 3.51 20.63
CA LYS A 144 -13.67 2.74 21.66
C LYS A 144 -13.86 1.28 21.30
N LYS A 145 -13.95 0.96 20.02
CA LYS A 145 -14.06 -0.42 19.49
C LYS A 145 -12.69 -1.10 19.32
N GLY A 146 -11.58 -0.43 19.65
CA GLY A 146 -10.23 -0.97 19.47
C GLY A 146 -9.74 -1.04 18.03
N LEU A 147 -10.46 -0.42 17.08
CA LEU A 147 -10.10 -0.36 15.66
C LEU A 147 -9.02 0.69 15.36
N VAL A 148 -8.71 1.54 16.33
CA VAL A 148 -7.68 2.58 16.25
C VAL A 148 -6.72 2.42 17.42
N TYR A 149 -5.42 2.53 17.15
CA TYR A 149 -4.36 2.41 18.15
C TYR A 149 -3.20 3.36 17.83
N ARG A 150 -2.31 3.58 18.80
CA ARG A 150 -1.06 4.32 18.58
C ARG A 150 0.11 3.37 18.48
N LYS A 151 1.02 3.68 17.57
CA LYS A 151 2.26 2.94 17.38
C LYS A 151 3.38 3.89 17.02
N GLU A 152 4.54 3.73 17.67
CA GLU A 152 5.79 4.31 17.17
C GLU A 152 6.17 3.65 15.85
N SER A 153 6.39 4.45 14.82
CA SER A 153 6.84 3.96 13.51
C SER A 153 7.90 4.88 12.92
N TRP A 154 8.78 4.30 12.12
CA TRP A 154 9.70 5.07 11.31
C TRP A 154 8.95 5.74 10.18
N VAL A 155 9.15 7.04 10.03
CA VAL A 155 8.54 7.86 8.97
C VAL A 155 9.62 8.62 8.20
N ASN A 156 9.29 8.94 6.95
CA ASN A 156 10.11 9.86 6.17
C ASN A 156 9.74 11.28 6.55
N TRP A 157 10.66 12.03 7.16
CA TRP A 157 10.45 13.40 7.59
C TRP A 157 11.13 14.37 6.63
N ASP A 158 10.37 15.32 6.14
CA ASP A 158 10.90 16.45 5.38
C ASP A 158 11.18 17.64 6.33
N PRO A 159 12.46 18.02 6.54
CA PRO A 159 12.81 19.07 7.48
C PRO A 159 12.50 20.49 6.99
N ILE A 160 12.26 20.67 5.67
CA ILE A 160 11.86 21.97 5.08
C ILE A 160 10.34 22.11 5.12
N ASP A 161 9.62 21.08 4.65
CA ASP A 161 8.17 21.09 4.64
C ASP A 161 7.57 20.78 6.02
N MET A 162 8.41 20.35 6.98
CA MET A 162 8.03 20.02 8.36
C MET A 162 6.85 19.03 8.40
N THR A 163 6.92 18.01 7.55
CA THR A 163 5.84 17.03 7.39
C THR A 163 6.38 15.61 7.16
N VAL A 164 5.51 14.63 7.39
CA VAL A 164 5.77 13.23 7.04
C VAL A 164 5.47 13.04 5.56
N LEU A 165 6.35 12.32 4.86
CA LEU A 165 6.19 11.95 3.46
C LEU A 165 5.89 10.46 3.33
N ALA A 166 4.94 10.12 2.46
CA ALA A 166 4.77 8.75 1.99
C ALA A 166 6.01 8.29 1.18
N ASN A 167 6.22 6.99 1.05
CA ASN A 167 7.38 6.46 0.32
C ASN A 167 7.44 6.97 -1.11
N GLU A 168 6.29 7.09 -1.78
CA GLU A 168 6.15 7.58 -3.16
C GLU A 168 6.50 9.08 -3.31
N GLN A 169 6.58 9.80 -2.20
CA GLN A 169 6.94 11.21 -2.15
C GLN A 169 8.44 11.43 -1.88
N VAL A 170 9.21 10.34 -1.77
CA VAL A 170 10.66 10.38 -1.62
C VAL A 170 11.31 9.90 -2.93
N ILE A 171 12.03 10.82 -3.60
CA ILE A 171 12.73 10.56 -4.85
C ILE A 171 14.23 10.76 -4.62
N ASP A 172 15.02 9.73 -4.84
CA ASP A 172 16.48 9.75 -4.62
C ASP A 172 16.88 10.26 -3.22
N GLY A 173 16.14 9.83 -2.18
CA GLY A 173 16.38 10.23 -0.80
C GLY A 173 15.98 11.68 -0.47
N LYS A 174 15.28 12.35 -1.39
CA LYS A 174 14.83 13.76 -1.23
C LYS A 174 13.32 13.85 -1.29
N GLY A 175 12.77 14.79 -0.55
CA GLY A 175 11.36 15.15 -0.66
C GLY A 175 11.02 15.61 -2.09
N TRP A 176 10.03 14.99 -2.70
CA TRP A 176 9.62 15.20 -4.10
C TRP A 176 9.35 16.67 -4.45
N ARG A 177 9.02 17.45 -3.44
CA ARG A 177 8.63 18.85 -3.57
C ARG A 177 9.70 19.82 -3.06
N SER A 178 10.14 19.64 -1.80
CA SER A 178 11.12 20.54 -1.16
C SER A 178 12.53 20.36 -1.74
N GLY A 179 12.84 19.16 -2.27
CA GLY A 179 14.20 18.76 -2.64
C GLY A 179 15.12 18.55 -1.41
N ALA A 180 14.58 18.66 -0.19
CA ALA A 180 15.34 18.41 1.04
C ALA A 180 15.71 16.93 1.15
N VAL A 181 16.89 16.66 1.73
CA VAL A 181 17.24 15.30 2.14
C VAL A 181 16.27 14.86 3.23
N VAL A 182 15.61 13.73 2.99
CA VAL A 182 14.62 13.18 3.91
C VAL A 182 15.32 12.55 5.11
N GLU A 183 14.80 12.82 6.29
CA GLU A 183 15.27 12.23 7.54
C GLU A 183 14.35 11.08 7.96
N LYS A 184 14.94 10.00 8.48
CA LYS A 184 14.15 8.97 9.17
C LYS A 184 13.92 9.41 10.61
N ARG A 185 12.66 9.49 11.03
CA ARG A 185 12.29 9.81 12.41
C ARG A 185 11.32 8.77 12.96
N LYS A 186 11.43 8.49 14.25
CA LYS A 186 10.39 7.73 14.97
C LYS A 186 9.34 8.70 15.47
N LEU A 187 8.11 8.49 15.05
CA LEU A 187 6.96 9.27 15.51
C LEU A 187 5.84 8.34 15.95
N ASP A 188 5.15 8.76 17.00
CA ASP A 188 3.88 8.16 17.42
C ASP A 188 2.81 8.47 16.37
N GLN A 189 2.29 7.42 15.73
CA GLN A 189 1.26 7.51 14.71
C GLN A 189 -0.03 6.84 15.18
N TRP A 190 -1.17 7.42 14.82
CA TRP A 190 -2.44 6.74 14.91
C TRP A 190 -2.59 5.79 13.72
N MET A 191 -3.07 4.58 14.00
CA MET A 191 -3.22 3.52 13.01
C MET A 191 -4.64 2.96 13.04
N PHE A 192 -5.24 2.73 11.87
CA PHE A 192 -6.46 1.93 11.74
C PHE A 192 -6.11 0.47 11.48
N ARG A 193 -6.77 -0.46 12.21
CA ARG A 193 -6.57 -1.91 12.09
C ARG A 193 -7.32 -2.49 10.88
N ILE A 194 -7.05 -1.99 9.68
CA ILE A 194 -7.69 -2.51 8.46
C ILE A 194 -7.22 -3.95 8.17
N SER A 195 -6.02 -4.32 8.61
CA SER A 195 -5.47 -5.66 8.41
C SER A 195 -6.28 -6.76 9.12
N ASP A 196 -7.00 -6.44 10.21
CA ASP A 196 -7.89 -7.38 10.89
C ASP A 196 -9.06 -7.85 9.99
N TYR A 197 -9.37 -7.09 8.95
CA TYR A 197 -10.44 -7.36 7.99
C TYR A 197 -9.94 -7.95 6.66
N SER A 198 -8.66 -8.30 6.54
CA SER A 198 -8.05 -8.71 5.28
C SER A 198 -8.75 -9.88 4.61
N GLU A 199 -9.11 -10.92 5.36
CA GLU A 199 -9.82 -12.10 4.84
C GLU A 199 -11.25 -11.74 4.41
N GLU A 200 -11.99 -11.02 5.26
CA GLU A 200 -13.36 -10.57 4.96
C GLU A 200 -13.40 -9.68 3.72
N LEU A 201 -12.42 -8.76 3.58
CA LEU A 201 -12.30 -7.90 2.41
C LEU A 201 -12.03 -8.72 1.14
N LEU A 202 -11.18 -9.74 1.23
CA LEU A 202 -10.84 -10.62 0.12
C LEU A 202 -12.06 -11.43 -0.32
N ASP A 203 -12.73 -12.10 0.61
CA ASP A 203 -13.91 -12.92 0.35
C ASP A 203 -15.06 -12.08 -0.22
N THR A 204 -15.23 -10.86 0.27
CA THR A 204 -16.29 -9.95 -0.18
C THR A 204 -16.12 -9.48 -1.63
N LEU A 205 -14.89 -9.51 -2.19
CA LEU A 205 -14.67 -9.18 -3.60
C LEU A 205 -15.50 -10.05 -4.55
N ASP A 206 -15.78 -11.29 -4.19
CA ASP A 206 -16.60 -12.20 -4.98
C ASP A 206 -18.08 -11.79 -5.06
N THR A 207 -18.52 -10.92 -4.15
CA THR A 207 -19.90 -10.39 -4.13
C THR A 207 -20.07 -9.13 -4.99
N LEU A 208 -18.98 -8.58 -5.52
CA LEU A 208 -18.98 -7.32 -6.27
C LEU A 208 -19.20 -7.54 -7.77
N ASP A 209 -20.34 -8.15 -8.13
CA ASP A 209 -20.69 -8.55 -9.51
C ASP A 209 -20.68 -7.40 -10.52
N ARG A 210 -20.91 -6.16 -10.05
CA ARG A 210 -20.97 -4.96 -10.89
C ARG A 210 -19.64 -4.26 -11.06
N TRP A 211 -18.60 -4.74 -10.37
CA TRP A 211 -17.26 -4.17 -10.51
C TRP A 211 -16.54 -4.80 -11.70
N PRO A 212 -15.76 -4.02 -12.46
CA PRO A 212 -14.93 -4.57 -13.53
C PRO A 212 -13.94 -5.60 -12.97
N ASP A 213 -13.75 -6.73 -13.66
CA ASP A 213 -12.83 -7.80 -13.25
C ASP A 213 -11.42 -7.31 -12.96
N ARG A 214 -10.93 -6.37 -13.79
CA ARG A 214 -9.62 -5.73 -13.58
C ARG A 214 -9.53 -5.04 -12.22
N VAL A 215 -10.59 -4.37 -11.78
CA VAL A 215 -10.61 -3.66 -10.50
C VAL A 215 -10.63 -4.65 -9.35
N ARG A 216 -11.43 -5.71 -9.44
CA ARG A 216 -11.45 -6.79 -8.44
C ARG A 216 -10.07 -7.45 -8.31
N LEU A 217 -9.42 -7.77 -9.42
CA LEU A 217 -8.05 -8.31 -9.43
C LEU A 217 -7.03 -7.35 -8.81
N MET A 218 -7.13 -6.05 -9.08
CA MET A 218 -6.26 -5.04 -8.45
C MET A 218 -6.44 -5.00 -6.93
N GLN A 219 -7.68 -5.10 -6.43
CA GLN A 219 -7.96 -5.16 -5.00
C GLN A 219 -7.43 -6.46 -4.37
N GLN A 220 -7.65 -7.60 -5.02
CA GLN A 220 -7.11 -8.89 -4.59
C GLN A 220 -5.58 -8.86 -4.46
N ASN A 221 -4.90 -8.32 -5.46
CA ASN A 221 -3.44 -8.19 -5.44
C ASN A 221 -2.96 -7.20 -4.37
N TRP A 222 -3.72 -6.14 -4.09
CA TRP A 222 -3.42 -5.17 -3.04
C TRP A 222 -3.55 -5.80 -1.66
N ILE A 223 -4.62 -6.55 -1.39
CA ILE A 223 -4.80 -7.30 -0.14
C ILE A 223 -3.69 -8.35 0.00
N GLY A 224 -3.37 -9.04 -1.09
CA GLY A 224 -2.19 -9.87 -1.24
C GLY A 224 -2.09 -10.98 -0.21
N ARG A 225 -3.10 -11.87 -0.15
CA ARG A 225 -3.06 -13.08 0.68
C ARG A 225 -1.94 -13.98 0.22
N SER A 226 -1.07 -14.36 1.13
CA SER A 226 -0.02 -15.35 0.92
C SER A 226 -0.06 -16.41 2.01
N GLN A 227 0.12 -17.66 1.61
CA GLN A 227 0.18 -18.81 2.49
C GLN A 227 1.60 -19.35 2.47
N GLY A 228 2.16 -19.57 3.65
CA GLY A 228 3.55 -20.02 3.78
C GLY A 228 3.82 -20.60 5.16
N ALA A 229 5.07 -20.56 5.56
CA ALA A 229 5.53 -21.05 6.85
C ALA A 229 6.26 -19.97 7.64
N HIS A 230 6.00 -19.94 8.94
CA HIS A 230 6.86 -19.31 9.92
C HIS A 230 7.86 -20.34 10.41
N ILE A 231 9.16 -20.07 10.31
CA ILE A 231 10.22 -21.01 10.64
C ILE A 231 11.21 -20.36 11.61
N ALA A 232 11.54 -21.08 12.67
CA ALA A 232 12.53 -20.68 13.66
C ALA A 232 13.86 -21.44 13.43
N PHE A 233 14.93 -20.71 13.14
CA PHE A 233 16.27 -21.26 12.95
C PHE A 233 17.12 -20.96 14.17
N ASP A 234 17.77 -21.98 14.74
CA ASP A 234 18.72 -21.79 15.83
C ASP A 234 19.96 -21.07 15.33
N ILE A 235 20.27 -19.91 15.92
CA ILE A 235 21.53 -19.22 15.69
C ILE A 235 22.59 -19.89 16.55
N ILE A 236 23.70 -20.29 15.93
CA ILE A 236 24.78 -20.99 16.65
C ILE A 236 25.43 -20.04 17.65
N GLY A 237 25.40 -20.45 18.94
CA GLY A 237 25.94 -19.65 20.03
C GLY A 237 25.00 -18.59 20.60
N GLU A 238 23.74 -18.54 20.17
CA GLU A 238 22.72 -17.63 20.68
C GLU A 238 21.54 -18.40 21.27
N ASP A 239 20.87 -17.82 22.25
CA ASP A 239 19.68 -18.45 22.90
C ASP A 239 18.40 -18.21 22.10
N GLU A 240 18.31 -17.09 21.37
CA GLU A 240 17.12 -16.70 20.61
C GLU A 240 17.23 -17.14 19.14
N PRO A 241 16.20 -17.82 18.59
CA PRO A 241 16.20 -18.24 17.20
C PRO A 241 15.95 -17.07 16.24
N LEU A 242 16.44 -17.18 15.02
CA LEU A 242 16.05 -16.30 13.91
C LEU A 242 14.72 -16.78 13.34
N ASN A 243 13.69 -15.97 13.48
CA ASN A 243 12.36 -16.26 12.94
C ASN A 243 12.21 -15.68 11.55
N ILE A 244 11.79 -16.51 10.59
CA ILE A 244 11.52 -16.07 9.20
C ILE A 244 10.10 -16.41 8.78
N TYR A 245 9.62 -15.71 7.74
CA TYR A 245 8.44 -16.10 6.98
C TYR A 245 8.84 -16.39 5.53
N THR A 246 8.33 -17.50 4.99
CA THR A 246 8.53 -17.85 3.58
C THR A 246 7.24 -18.38 2.94
N THR A 247 7.01 -18.01 1.70
CA THR A 247 5.95 -18.62 0.85
C THR A 247 6.44 -19.85 0.11
N ARG A 248 7.77 -20.14 0.20
CA ARG A 248 8.43 -21.25 -0.50
C ARG A 248 9.17 -22.18 0.48
N PRO A 249 8.47 -22.73 1.51
CA PRO A 249 9.11 -23.69 2.43
C PRO A 249 9.64 -24.94 1.70
N ASP A 250 9.05 -25.30 0.55
CA ASP A 250 9.50 -26.37 -0.35
C ASP A 250 10.96 -26.22 -0.83
N THR A 251 11.50 -24.98 -0.84
CA THR A 251 12.86 -24.70 -1.30
C THR A 251 13.90 -24.67 -0.17
N LEU A 252 13.54 -25.03 1.05
CA LEU A 252 14.40 -24.96 2.22
C LEU A 252 15.75 -25.69 2.04
N PHE A 253 15.77 -26.85 1.37
CA PHE A 253 16.99 -27.61 1.10
C PHE A 253 17.97 -26.92 0.14
N GLY A 254 17.49 -25.94 -0.63
CA GLY A 254 18.29 -25.08 -1.51
C GLY A 254 18.74 -23.77 -0.86
N ALA A 255 18.46 -23.59 0.43
CA ALA A 255 18.88 -22.43 1.17
C ALA A 255 20.42 -22.38 1.28
N SER A 256 21.02 -21.23 0.96
CA SER A 256 22.46 -21.01 1.02
C SER A 256 22.91 -19.88 1.94
N PHE A 257 21.98 -19.03 2.36
CA PHE A 257 22.21 -17.96 3.33
C PHE A 257 20.93 -17.53 4.01
N MET A 258 21.09 -16.82 5.12
CA MET A 258 20.02 -16.06 5.76
C MET A 258 20.25 -14.58 5.51
N ALA A 259 19.19 -13.79 5.35
CA ALA A 259 19.31 -12.36 5.24
C ALA A 259 18.33 -11.66 6.18
N VAL A 260 18.82 -10.63 6.87
CA VAL A 260 18.04 -9.81 7.80
C VAL A 260 18.02 -8.36 7.34
N SER A 261 16.91 -7.67 7.63
CA SER A 261 16.76 -6.25 7.36
C SER A 261 17.74 -5.41 8.17
N ALA A 262 18.11 -4.25 7.64
CA ALA A 262 18.88 -3.24 8.38
C ALA A 262 18.19 -2.82 9.69
N ASP A 263 16.85 -2.85 9.74
CA ASP A 263 16.03 -2.50 10.91
C ASP A 263 15.69 -3.68 11.83
N HIS A 264 16.17 -4.89 11.50
CA HIS A 264 15.93 -6.07 12.32
C HIS A 264 16.58 -5.94 13.71
N PRO A 265 15.94 -6.39 14.82
CA PRO A 265 16.51 -6.31 16.17
C PRO A 265 17.93 -6.91 16.29
N LEU A 266 18.19 -8.04 15.61
CA LEU A 266 19.50 -8.65 15.52
C LEU A 266 20.53 -7.68 14.92
N THR A 267 20.19 -7.07 13.79
CA THR A 267 21.07 -6.08 13.10
C THR A 267 21.36 -4.89 14.00
N GLN A 268 20.33 -4.35 14.66
CA GLN A 268 20.48 -3.20 15.57
C GLN A 268 21.34 -3.53 16.78
N ARG A 269 21.31 -4.78 17.25
CA ARG A 269 22.20 -5.26 18.31
C ARG A 269 23.66 -5.34 17.81
N LEU A 270 23.87 -5.97 16.66
CA LEU A 270 25.21 -6.16 16.08
C LEU A 270 25.87 -4.84 15.69
N ALA A 271 25.12 -3.88 15.19
CA ALA A 271 25.63 -2.56 14.78
C ALA A 271 26.26 -1.76 15.93
N LYS A 272 25.99 -2.12 17.21
CA LYS A 272 26.61 -1.43 18.37
C LYS A 272 28.09 -1.74 18.50
N ASP A 273 28.49 -2.98 18.15
CA ASP A 273 29.82 -3.50 18.37
C ASP A 273 30.57 -3.80 17.05
N ASN A 274 29.88 -3.73 15.91
CA ASN A 274 30.44 -3.99 14.58
C ASN A 274 30.31 -2.74 13.69
N ALA A 275 31.43 -2.07 13.43
CA ALA A 275 31.48 -0.84 12.65
C ALA A 275 31.07 -1.03 11.18
N GLU A 276 31.32 -2.20 10.57
CA GLU A 276 30.95 -2.52 9.21
C GLU A 276 29.43 -2.67 9.08
N VAL A 277 28.80 -3.39 10.00
CA VAL A 277 27.34 -3.50 10.09
C VAL A 277 26.71 -2.12 10.32
N ALA A 278 27.25 -1.30 11.23
CA ALA A 278 26.75 0.05 11.48
C ALA A 278 26.82 0.95 10.24
N ALA A 279 27.93 0.91 9.48
CA ALA A 279 28.10 1.66 8.25
C ALA A 279 27.10 1.21 7.17
N PHE A 280 26.88 -0.10 7.03
CA PHE A 280 25.94 -0.64 6.06
C PHE A 280 24.48 -0.31 6.42
N VAL A 281 24.12 -0.33 7.69
CA VAL A 281 22.79 0.13 8.16
C VAL A 281 22.57 1.59 7.77
N ALA A 282 23.59 2.45 7.96
CA ALA A 282 23.51 3.85 7.54
C ALA A 282 23.36 4.01 6.02
N GLU A 283 24.04 3.18 5.21
CA GLU A 283 23.86 3.14 3.75
C GLU A 283 22.42 2.73 3.39
N CYS A 284 21.89 1.67 3.99
CA CYS A 284 20.50 1.21 3.75
C CYS A 284 19.46 2.30 4.08
N HIS A 285 19.66 3.06 5.15
CA HIS A 285 18.74 4.15 5.53
C HIS A 285 18.77 5.34 4.55
N GLN A 286 19.81 5.49 3.75
CA GLN A 286 19.90 6.52 2.69
C GLN A 286 19.28 6.06 1.36
N MET A 287 19.06 4.76 1.18
CA MET A 287 18.41 4.23 -0.02
C MET A 287 16.92 4.49 -0.02
N GLY A 288 16.33 4.62 -1.21
CA GLY A 288 14.88 4.69 -1.35
C GLY A 288 14.19 3.44 -0.78
N THR A 289 13.10 3.63 -0.05
CA THR A 289 12.36 2.55 0.64
C THR A 289 11.18 2.02 -0.18
N SER A 290 10.96 2.50 -1.41
CA SER A 290 9.94 1.93 -2.29
C SER A 290 10.35 0.53 -2.78
N GLU A 291 9.40 -0.39 -2.91
CA GLU A 291 9.66 -1.73 -3.46
C GLU A 291 10.39 -1.64 -4.82
N GLU A 292 9.97 -0.71 -5.68
CA GLU A 292 10.56 -0.50 -7.01
C GLU A 292 12.03 -0.04 -6.93
N ALA A 293 12.37 0.85 -6.00
CA ALA A 293 13.75 1.30 -5.80
C ALA A 293 14.64 0.17 -5.29
N ILE A 294 14.13 -0.64 -4.36
CA ILE A 294 14.83 -1.80 -3.80
C ILE A 294 14.99 -2.90 -4.87
N GLU A 295 14.00 -3.11 -5.72
CA GLU A 295 14.05 -4.12 -6.79
C GLU A 295 15.11 -3.77 -7.84
N LYS A 296 15.23 -2.49 -8.20
CA LYS A 296 16.22 -1.99 -9.17
C LYS A 296 17.64 -1.81 -8.61
N ALA A 297 17.78 -1.71 -7.29
CA ALA A 297 19.06 -1.52 -6.65
C ALA A 297 19.92 -2.78 -6.74
N GLU A 298 21.25 -2.58 -6.84
CA GLU A 298 22.24 -3.67 -6.69
C GLU A 298 22.05 -4.34 -5.33
N LYS A 299 22.00 -5.70 -5.33
CA LYS A 299 21.85 -6.47 -4.10
C LYS A 299 23.16 -6.47 -3.33
N LYS A 300 23.13 -5.92 -2.11
CA LYS A 300 24.29 -5.78 -1.24
C LYS A 300 24.00 -6.32 0.16
N GLY A 301 25.03 -6.75 0.86
CA GLY A 301 24.93 -7.16 2.26
C GLY A 301 26.29 -7.20 2.93
N VAL A 302 26.25 -7.31 4.25
CA VAL A 302 27.41 -7.50 5.12
C VAL A 302 27.24 -8.79 5.90
N ASP A 303 28.27 -9.65 5.90
CA ASP A 303 28.31 -10.87 6.69
C ASP A 303 28.36 -10.49 8.19
N THR A 304 27.48 -11.06 8.98
CA THR A 304 27.44 -10.79 10.43
C THR A 304 28.45 -11.62 11.21
N GLY A 305 29.03 -12.65 10.61
CA GLY A 305 29.83 -13.66 11.28
C GLY A 305 29.01 -14.66 12.10
N LEU A 306 27.68 -14.57 12.09
CA LEU A 306 26.77 -15.52 12.71
C LEU A 306 26.27 -16.54 11.70
N GLU A 307 25.98 -17.73 12.17
CA GLU A 307 25.44 -18.83 11.36
C GLU A 307 24.21 -19.44 12.03
N ILE A 308 23.30 -19.98 11.20
CA ILE A 308 22.20 -20.82 11.68
C ILE A 308 22.49 -22.31 11.41
N ALA A 309 21.87 -23.19 12.18
CA ALA A 309 21.82 -24.62 11.89
C ALA A 309 20.64 -24.94 10.95
N HIS A 310 20.87 -25.71 9.89
CA HIS A 310 19.80 -26.15 8.99
C HIS A 310 18.90 -27.17 9.71
N PRO A 311 17.55 -27.01 9.71
CA PRO A 311 16.67 -27.82 10.57
C PRO A 311 16.59 -29.31 10.19
N PHE A 312 16.95 -29.68 8.94
CA PHE A 312 16.85 -31.04 8.44
C PHE A 312 18.15 -31.66 7.93
N ILE A 313 19.22 -30.87 7.80
CA ILE A 313 20.51 -31.38 7.32
C ILE A 313 21.52 -31.24 8.45
N GLU A 314 21.88 -32.39 9.04
CA GLU A 314 22.84 -32.45 10.16
C GLU A 314 24.20 -31.88 9.74
N GLY A 315 24.75 -30.98 10.55
CA GLY A 315 26.05 -30.35 10.31
C GLY A 315 26.07 -29.26 9.23
N LYS A 316 24.98 -29.01 8.52
CA LYS A 316 24.89 -27.89 7.56
C LYS A 316 24.57 -26.59 8.31
N THR A 317 25.41 -25.57 8.06
CA THR A 317 25.18 -24.21 8.57
C THR A 317 24.97 -23.25 7.42
N LEU A 318 24.27 -22.13 7.68
CA LEU A 318 24.06 -21.05 6.72
C LEU A 318 24.47 -19.71 7.35
N PRO A 319 25.26 -18.88 6.65
CA PRO A 319 25.67 -17.57 7.13
C PRO A 319 24.50 -16.60 7.18
N ILE A 320 24.55 -15.66 8.13
CA ILE A 320 23.57 -14.57 8.26
C ILE A 320 24.15 -13.27 7.73
N TYR A 321 23.51 -12.68 6.74
CA TYR A 321 23.84 -11.37 6.19
C TYR A 321 22.84 -10.29 6.61
N VAL A 322 23.31 -9.07 6.85
CA VAL A 322 22.45 -7.90 6.77
C VAL A 322 22.35 -7.52 5.29
N ALA A 323 21.15 -7.43 4.74
CA ALA A 323 20.97 -7.20 3.30
C ALA A 323 20.02 -6.04 3.00
N ASN A 324 20.31 -5.27 1.94
CA ASN A 324 19.57 -4.07 1.56
C ASN A 324 18.22 -4.35 0.87
N PHE A 325 17.92 -5.60 0.55
CA PHE A 325 16.69 -6.00 -0.14
C PHE A 325 15.68 -6.72 0.75
N VAL A 326 15.98 -6.85 2.05
CA VAL A 326 15.05 -7.41 3.06
C VAL A 326 14.37 -6.28 3.79
N LEU A 327 13.02 -6.28 3.77
CA LEU A 327 12.21 -5.26 4.41
C LEU A 327 11.70 -5.74 5.78
N MET A 328 11.79 -4.86 6.80
CA MET A 328 11.26 -5.15 8.13
C MET A 328 9.73 -5.28 8.14
N ASP A 329 9.08 -4.56 7.26
CA ASP A 329 7.61 -4.49 7.20
C ASP A 329 6.93 -5.67 6.51
N TYR A 330 7.70 -6.61 5.95
CA TYR A 330 7.16 -7.83 5.34
C TYR A 330 7.66 -9.07 6.08
N GLY A 331 6.73 -9.85 6.62
CA GLY A 331 7.06 -11.03 7.42
C GLY A 331 7.68 -10.67 8.77
N THR A 332 8.89 -11.14 9.00
CA THR A 332 9.66 -10.96 10.25
C THR A 332 10.86 -10.01 10.08
N GLY A 333 11.08 -9.48 8.88
CA GLY A 333 12.32 -8.76 8.55
C GLY A 333 13.53 -9.67 8.36
N ALA A 334 13.29 -10.98 8.18
CA ALA A 334 14.33 -11.99 7.91
C ALA A 334 13.81 -13.02 6.89
N ILE A 335 14.71 -13.53 6.05
CA ILE A 335 14.42 -14.55 5.04
C ILE A 335 15.55 -15.60 5.02
N PHE A 336 15.29 -16.78 4.46
CA PHE A 336 16.36 -17.59 3.89
C PHE A 336 16.45 -17.34 2.38
N GLY A 337 17.65 -17.30 1.83
CA GLY A 337 17.89 -17.16 0.40
C GLY A 337 18.00 -18.49 -0.29
N CYS A 338 17.19 -18.70 -1.36
CA CYS A 338 17.29 -19.85 -2.24
C CYS A 338 17.64 -19.40 -3.67
N PRO A 339 18.94 -19.22 -3.98
CA PRO A 339 19.44 -18.60 -5.22
C PRO A 339 18.95 -19.27 -6.50
N ALA A 340 18.74 -20.57 -6.48
CA ALA A 340 18.27 -21.28 -7.67
C ALA A 340 16.82 -20.92 -8.06
N HIS A 341 16.01 -20.36 -7.13
CA HIS A 341 14.58 -20.15 -7.29
C HIS A 341 14.06 -18.76 -6.96
N ASP A 342 14.94 -17.80 -6.65
CA ASP A 342 14.65 -16.36 -6.53
C ASP A 342 15.76 -15.55 -7.18
N GLN A 343 15.41 -14.62 -8.07
CA GLN A 343 16.40 -13.84 -8.82
C GLN A 343 17.23 -12.93 -7.92
N ARG A 344 16.63 -12.33 -6.89
CA ARG A 344 17.34 -11.45 -5.95
C ARG A 344 18.37 -12.24 -5.17
N ASP A 345 18.00 -13.44 -4.75
CA ASP A 345 18.89 -14.35 -4.03
C ASP A 345 20.02 -14.85 -4.92
N LEU A 346 19.74 -15.10 -6.21
CA LEU A 346 20.75 -15.51 -7.21
C LEU A 346 21.78 -14.41 -7.45
N ASP A 347 21.31 -13.18 -7.65
CA ASP A 347 22.19 -12.02 -7.85
C ASP A 347 23.10 -11.80 -6.64
N PHE A 348 22.53 -11.93 -5.44
CA PHE A 348 23.26 -11.84 -4.18
C PHE A 348 24.26 -12.97 -4.02
N ALA A 349 23.83 -14.21 -4.17
CA ALA A 349 24.69 -15.38 -4.00
C ALA A 349 25.90 -15.36 -4.94
N ARG A 350 25.71 -14.96 -6.19
CA ARG A 350 26.80 -14.83 -7.15
C ARG A 350 27.81 -13.77 -6.79
N LYS A 351 27.32 -12.64 -6.29
CA LYS A 351 28.18 -11.55 -5.85
C LYS A 351 29.06 -11.97 -4.67
N TYR A 352 28.52 -12.75 -3.75
CA TYR A 352 29.21 -13.18 -2.52
C TYR A 352 29.80 -14.60 -2.61
N GLY A 353 29.72 -15.26 -3.77
CA GLY A 353 30.30 -16.59 -3.98
C GLY A 353 29.61 -17.71 -3.20
N LEU A 354 28.30 -17.55 -2.91
CA LEU A 354 27.50 -18.53 -2.18
C LEU A 354 27.01 -19.66 -3.09
N GLU A 355 26.70 -20.80 -2.49
CA GLU A 355 26.23 -21.98 -3.21
C GLU A 355 24.88 -21.74 -3.92
N VAL A 356 24.69 -22.31 -5.10
CA VAL A 356 23.43 -22.27 -5.87
C VAL A 356 22.98 -23.70 -6.13
N THR A 357 22.08 -24.20 -5.30
CA THR A 357 21.58 -25.58 -5.38
C THR A 357 20.14 -25.60 -5.90
N PRO A 358 19.86 -26.10 -7.12
CA PRO A 358 18.52 -26.24 -7.62
C PRO A 358 17.75 -27.34 -6.84
N VAL A 359 16.54 -27.01 -6.40
CA VAL A 359 15.67 -27.93 -5.64
C VAL A 359 14.29 -28.10 -6.28
N VAL A 360 14.02 -27.39 -7.37
CA VAL A 360 12.83 -27.60 -8.22
C VAL A 360 13.28 -27.77 -9.66
N ALA A 361 12.84 -28.83 -10.33
CA ALA A 361 13.18 -29.12 -11.71
C ALA A 361 11.91 -29.23 -12.58
N PRO A 362 11.91 -28.70 -13.82
CA PRO A 362 10.89 -29.00 -14.79
C PRO A 362 10.86 -30.50 -15.10
N GLU A 363 9.71 -31.04 -15.48
CA GLU A 363 9.58 -32.47 -15.74
C GLU A 363 10.55 -32.94 -16.84
N GLY A 364 11.38 -33.95 -16.52
CA GLY A 364 12.32 -34.57 -17.46
C GLY A 364 13.55 -33.76 -17.83
N LYS A 365 13.89 -32.70 -17.10
CA LYS A 365 15.11 -31.88 -17.31
C LYS A 365 15.71 -31.46 -15.98
N ASP A 366 17.03 -31.45 -15.90
CA ASP A 366 17.71 -30.76 -14.81
C ASP A 366 17.66 -29.25 -15.09
N PRO A 367 17.33 -28.41 -14.09
CA PRO A 367 17.33 -26.97 -14.28
C PRO A 367 18.76 -26.45 -14.42
N GLU A 368 19.08 -25.83 -15.55
CA GLU A 368 20.32 -25.07 -15.70
C GLU A 368 20.10 -23.68 -15.08
N ILE A 369 20.73 -23.42 -13.93
CA ILE A 369 20.74 -22.11 -13.32
C ILE A 369 21.83 -21.25 -13.95
N GLY A 370 21.45 -20.60 -15.03
CA GLY A 370 22.29 -19.64 -15.76
C GLY A 370 22.32 -18.26 -15.08
N THR A 371 22.07 -17.20 -15.85
CA THR A 371 21.91 -15.83 -15.33
C THR A 371 20.54 -15.58 -14.68
N GLU A 372 19.60 -16.48 -14.89
CA GLU A 372 18.23 -16.39 -14.39
C GLU A 372 17.91 -17.54 -13.44
N ALA A 373 17.19 -17.23 -12.37
CA ALA A 373 16.66 -18.22 -11.43
C ALA A 373 15.49 -18.98 -12.06
N TYR A 374 15.36 -20.25 -11.72
CA TYR A 374 14.21 -21.04 -12.16
C TYR A 374 13.02 -20.85 -11.22
N THR A 375 11.99 -20.14 -11.66
CA THR A 375 10.77 -19.87 -10.90
C THR A 375 9.53 -20.62 -11.40
N GLY A 376 9.72 -21.52 -12.37
CA GLY A 376 8.66 -22.30 -13.01
C GLY A 376 8.13 -23.47 -12.15
N PRO A 377 7.06 -24.13 -12.63
CA PRO A 377 6.51 -25.32 -11.99
C PRO A 377 7.44 -26.52 -12.18
N GLY A 378 7.35 -27.50 -11.29
CA GLY A 378 8.17 -28.71 -11.42
C GLY A 378 8.09 -29.61 -10.20
N LYS A 379 8.96 -30.63 -10.19
CA LYS A 379 9.08 -31.57 -9.08
C LYS A 379 10.29 -31.22 -8.22
N ILE A 380 10.19 -31.52 -6.95
CA ILE A 380 11.27 -31.30 -5.99
C ILE A 380 12.40 -32.31 -6.26
N ILE A 381 13.64 -31.79 -6.25
CA ILE A 381 14.90 -32.54 -6.37
C ILE A 381 15.88 -32.09 -5.28
N ASN A 382 16.95 -32.83 -5.04
CA ASN A 382 18.02 -32.48 -4.08
C ASN A 382 17.52 -32.07 -2.68
N SER A 383 16.39 -32.64 -2.24
CA SER A 383 15.66 -32.22 -1.04
C SER A 383 15.22 -33.38 -0.17
N ASP A 384 16.05 -34.43 -0.08
CA ASP A 384 15.85 -35.61 0.77
C ASP A 384 14.41 -36.16 0.66
N PHE A 385 13.64 -36.10 1.76
CA PHE A 385 12.29 -36.64 1.86
C PHE A 385 11.25 -35.94 0.94
N LEU A 386 11.58 -34.80 0.34
CA LEU A 386 10.70 -34.09 -0.61
C LEU A 386 10.92 -34.52 -2.05
N ASN A 387 11.99 -35.26 -2.37
CA ASN A 387 12.35 -35.61 -3.75
C ASN A 387 11.19 -36.29 -4.48
N GLY A 388 10.91 -35.79 -5.69
CA GLY A 388 9.84 -36.29 -6.58
C GLY A 388 8.44 -35.76 -6.30
N MET A 389 8.24 -34.99 -5.22
CA MET A 389 6.95 -34.37 -4.90
C MET A 389 6.66 -33.19 -5.83
N GLU A 390 5.39 -32.92 -6.07
CA GLU A 390 4.92 -31.65 -6.62
C GLU A 390 5.09 -30.55 -5.57
N VAL A 391 5.30 -29.29 -6.02
CA VAL A 391 5.63 -28.14 -5.16
C VAL A 391 4.62 -27.98 -4.02
N GLU A 392 3.31 -28.03 -4.30
CA GLU A 392 2.29 -27.83 -3.26
C GLU A 392 2.26 -28.97 -2.22
N ALA A 393 2.48 -30.21 -2.65
CA ALA A 393 2.60 -31.33 -1.72
C ALA A 393 3.86 -31.21 -0.85
N ALA A 394 4.95 -30.75 -1.42
CA ALA A 394 6.21 -30.51 -0.71
C ALA A 394 6.09 -29.40 0.34
N LYS A 395 5.40 -28.28 0.02
CA LYS A 395 5.10 -27.23 1.00
C LYS A 395 4.39 -27.78 2.23
N ALA A 396 3.32 -28.55 2.01
CA ALA A 396 2.55 -29.16 3.11
C ALA A 396 3.40 -30.12 3.95
N GLU A 397 4.22 -30.95 3.30
CA GLU A 397 5.07 -31.94 3.99
C GLU A 397 6.20 -31.26 4.80
N VAL A 398 6.84 -30.22 4.27
CA VAL A 398 7.85 -29.46 5.04
C VAL A 398 7.22 -28.81 6.24
N ILE A 399 6.07 -28.15 6.12
CA ILE A 399 5.38 -27.51 7.25
C ILE A 399 5.05 -28.54 8.31
N ARG A 400 4.45 -29.68 7.91
CA ARG A 400 4.12 -30.76 8.84
C ARG A 400 5.34 -31.26 9.61
N ARG A 401 6.50 -31.40 8.95
CA ARG A 401 7.73 -31.84 9.61
C ARG A 401 8.33 -30.76 10.51
N LEU A 402 8.29 -29.51 10.10
CA LEU A 402 8.72 -28.37 10.94
C LEU A 402 7.88 -28.27 12.22
N GLU A 403 6.57 -28.47 12.11
CA GLU A 403 5.66 -28.54 13.25
C GLU A 403 6.02 -29.70 14.20
N ALA A 404 6.30 -30.88 13.64
CA ALA A 404 6.65 -32.06 14.43
C ALA A 404 7.93 -31.90 15.28
N ILE A 405 8.87 -31.06 14.81
CA ILE A 405 10.11 -30.74 15.54
C ILE A 405 10.04 -29.41 16.30
N GLY A 406 8.87 -28.73 16.29
CA GLY A 406 8.67 -27.46 16.98
C GLY A 406 9.43 -26.26 16.37
N LYS A 407 9.81 -26.36 15.09
CA LYS A 407 10.62 -25.33 14.40
C LYS A 407 9.83 -24.50 13.37
N GLY A 408 8.55 -24.74 13.20
CA GLY A 408 7.74 -23.95 12.29
C GLY A 408 6.25 -24.23 12.39
N THR A 409 5.46 -23.36 11.78
CA THR A 409 4.01 -23.46 11.69
C THR A 409 3.53 -22.89 10.37
N GLU A 410 2.39 -23.36 9.89
CA GLU A 410 1.70 -22.73 8.79
C GLU A 410 1.29 -21.30 9.15
N LYS A 411 1.44 -20.36 8.22
CA LYS A 411 1.09 -18.97 8.44
C LYS A 411 0.48 -18.35 7.17
N ILE A 412 -0.65 -17.71 7.34
CA ILE A 412 -1.23 -16.83 6.34
C ILE A 412 -0.80 -15.40 6.65
N ASN A 413 -0.27 -14.73 5.67
CA ASN A 413 0.07 -13.30 5.73
C ASN A 413 -0.68 -12.53 4.65
N TYR A 414 -0.88 -11.23 4.90
CA TYR A 414 -1.47 -10.30 3.97
C TYR A 414 -0.47 -9.18 3.67
N ARG A 415 -0.47 -8.70 2.41
CA ARG A 415 0.31 -7.52 2.03
C ARG A 415 -0.35 -6.24 2.56
N LEU A 416 -1.70 -6.25 2.70
CA LEU A 416 -2.46 -5.14 3.28
C LEU A 416 -1.93 -4.82 4.68
N ARG A 417 -1.67 -3.54 4.93
CA ARG A 417 -1.15 -3.03 6.21
C ARG A 417 -2.15 -2.08 6.84
N ASP A 418 -2.05 -1.92 8.16
CA ASP A 418 -2.81 -0.92 8.88
C ASP A 418 -2.56 0.49 8.31
N TRP A 419 -3.62 1.28 8.27
CA TRP A 419 -3.53 2.64 7.73
C TRP A 419 -3.03 3.62 8.79
N GLY A 420 -1.98 4.39 8.44
CA GLY A 420 -1.55 5.55 9.20
C GLY A 420 -2.44 6.77 8.98
N LEU A 421 -2.61 7.57 10.04
CA LEU A 421 -3.29 8.86 10.01
C LEU A 421 -2.28 10.00 10.03
#